data_6906b376b0e3ebddb6d59624b71bf627
#
_entry.id   6906b376b0e3ebddb6d59624b71bf627
#
_cell.length_a   1.000
_cell.length_b   1.000
_cell.length_c   1.000
_cell.angle_alpha   90.00
_cell.angle_beta   90.00
_cell.angle_gamma   90.00
#
_symmetry.space_group_name_H-M   'P 1'
#
loop_
_entity.id
_entity.type
_entity.pdbx_description
1 polymer ?
#
loop_
_entity_poly.entity_id
_entity_poly.type
_entity_poly.pdbx_seq_one_letter_code
_entity_poly.pdbx_strand_id
1 'polypeptide(L)'
;MSTPLRFIPEEAKRWTNKAGEPIAVVEVTIRTLLGIYLLKPTDRNRSLILGVLGRAQERIGFELYGYAYLSNHGSLLVGVRDSVELARLMEYIHGNIARELGRKEQSNWAGRFWGRRGRPILVLTDEDLVGRMRYLLANSTKEGLVVHPARWPGAHCARALCEGRADHGVWVDRTKLRSLRAGASQKRSVAEADATTHYRVRLDKLPCWAGLSDAQYQQLIREMCHDIRQQAALERKNTQRTVLGRKRLLRMSPHHRPDQVDRSPAPAVHCIDQAFRQWFIEAYRSFVAGYRAACKRLCVLVHQCDIPPGGVPPFATVAAHPL
;
A
#
# COMPACT_ATOMS: atom_id res chain seq x y z
N MET A 1 -22.06 8.84 7.91
CA MET A 1 -21.04 9.34 6.96
C MET A 1 -19.67 8.87 7.41
N SER A 2 -18.88 8.26 6.53
CA SER A 2 -17.52 7.84 6.86
C SER A 2 -16.63 9.07 7.06
N THR A 3 -15.85 9.09 8.14
CA THR A 3 -14.87 10.15 8.40
C THR A 3 -13.85 10.21 7.26
N PRO A 4 -13.50 11.38 6.73
CA PRO A 4 -12.46 11.50 5.72
C PRO A 4 -11.14 10.97 6.30
N LEU A 5 -10.50 10.05 5.58
CA LEU A 5 -9.24 9.42 6.03
C LEU A 5 -7.99 10.09 5.44
N ARG A 6 -8.18 11.10 4.59
CA ARG A 6 -7.10 11.72 3.83
C ARG A 6 -7.06 13.20 4.17
N PHE A 7 -6.29 13.51 5.19
CA PHE A 7 -6.02 14.87 5.62
C PHE A 7 -4.51 15.07 5.64
N ILE A 8 -4.02 15.96 4.82
CA ILE A 8 -2.61 16.34 4.71
C ILE A 8 -2.57 17.86 4.84
N PRO A 9 -2.34 18.40 6.05
CA PRO A 9 -2.14 19.82 6.25
C PRO A 9 -0.78 20.28 5.66
N GLU A 10 -0.66 21.55 5.32
CA GLU A 10 0.57 22.10 4.72
C GLU A 10 1.78 21.90 5.63
N GLU A 11 1.61 22.05 6.93
CA GLU A 11 2.64 21.89 7.94
C GLU A 11 3.17 20.45 8.06
N ALA A 12 2.43 19.47 7.53
CA ALA A 12 2.89 18.08 7.45
C ALA A 12 3.76 17.81 6.23
N LYS A 13 3.89 18.76 5.30
CA LYS A 13 4.79 18.67 4.13
C LYS A 13 6.20 19.11 4.53
N ARG A 14 6.86 18.25 5.32
CA ARG A 14 8.14 18.51 5.96
C ARG A 14 9.35 18.29 5.05
N TRP A 15 9.17 17.67 3.90
CA TRP A 15 10.23 17.27 2.98
C TRP A 15 9.95 17.79 1.57
N THR A 16 10.94 17.69 0.71
CA THR A 16 10.80 18.01 -0.70
C THR A 16 11.05 16.76 -1.55
N ASN A 17 10.33 16.65 -2.64
CA ASN A 17 10.58 15.61 -3.65
C ASN A 17 11.78 15.97 -4.54
N LYS A 18 12.13 15.09 -5.47
CA LYS A 18 13.23 15.31 -6.44
C LYS A 18 13.05 16.54 -7.34
N ALA A 19 11.84 17.04 -7.48
CA ALA A 19 11.53 18.26 -8.23
C ALA A 19 11.57 19.52 -7.35
N GLY A 20 11.89 19.41 -6.06
CA GLY A 20 11.90 20.51 -5.11
C GLY A 20 10.52 20.90 -4.57
N GLU A 21 9.47 20.12 -4.85
CA GLU A 21 8.12 20.40 -4.38
C GLU A 21 7.91 19.88 -2.95
N PRO A 22 7.19 20.62 -2.08
CA PRO A 22 6.86 20.16 -0.73
C PRO A 22 6.00 18.89 -0.75
N ILE A 23 6.39 17.89 0.04
CA ILE A 23 5.68 16.62 0.18
C ILE A 23 5.49 16.21 1.64
N ALA A 24 4.42 15.47 1.87
CA ALA A 24 4.21 14.71 3.10
C ALA A 24 4.57 13.23 2.86
N VAL A 25 5.17 12.60 3.87
CA VAL A 25 5.39 11.15 3.84
C VAL A 25 4.26 10.44 4.55
N VAL A 26 3.73 9.41 3.89
CA VAL A 26 2.56 8.66 4.36
C VAL A 26 2.85 7.16 4.34
N GLU A 27 2.59 6.49 5.46
CA GLU A 27 2.45 5.04 5.46
C GLU A 27 1.00 4.66 5.10
N VAL A 28 0.83 3.87 4.08
CA VAL A 28 -0.48 3.35 3.66
C VAL A 28 -0.57 1.88 3.98
N THR A 29 -1.50 1.48 4.83
CA THR A 29 -1.72 0.08 5.19
C THR A 29 -3.07 -0.40 4.69
N ILE A 30 -3.13 -1.64 4.19
CA ILE A 30 -4.36 -2.29 3.74
C ILE A 30 -4.35 -3.77 4.10
N ARG A 31 -5.52 -4.33 4.42
CA ARG A 31 -5.67 -5.74 4.78
C ARG A 31 -6.74 -6.41 3.94
N THR A 32 -6.51 -7.67 3.59
CA THR A 32 -7.50 -8.51 2.91
C THR A 32 -8.72 -8.73 3.78
N LEU A 33 -9.85 -9.04 3.16
CA LEU A 33 -11.09 -9.36 3.89
C LEU A 33 -10.85 -10.50 4.88
N LEU A 34 -11.30 -10.32 6.12
CA LEU A 34 -11.11 -11.28 7.21
C LEU A 34 -9.65 -11.68 7.49
N GLY A 35 -8.66 -11.02 6.88
CA GLY A 35 -7.25 -11.36 7.02
C GLY A 35 -6.84 -12.65 6.32
N ILE A 36 -7.61 -13.16 5.36
CA ILE A 36 -7.28 -14.35 4.59
C ILE A 36 -6.09 -14.11 3.65
N TYR A 37 -5.40 -15.18 3.24
CA TYR A 37 -4.11 -15.11 2.56
C TYR A 37 -4.21 -14.89 1.04
N LEU A 38 -5.06 -13.96 0.59
CA LEU A 38 -5.25 -13.65 -0.83
C LEU A 38 -3.99 -13.08 -1.51
N LEU A 39 -3.07 -12.51 -0.73
CA LEU A 39 -1.77 -11.99 -1.21
C LEU A 39 -0.66 -13.04 -1.13
N LYS A 40 -0.99 -14.34 -1.11
CA LYS A 40 -0.02 -15.45 -1.04
C LYS A 40 1.24 -15.12 -1.84
N PRO A 41 2.46 -15.30 -1.27
CA PRO A 41 3.71 -14.81 -1.86
C PRO A 41 4.24 -15.73 -2.98
N THR A 42 3.40 -16.02 -4.00
CA THR A 42 3.81 -16.73 -5.21
C THR A 42 4.57 -15.79 -6.15
N ASP A 43 5.41 -16.34 -7.02
CA ASP A 43 6.16 -15.54 -8.01
C ASP A 43 5.21 -14.76 -8.93
N ARG A 44 4.06 -15.35 -9.29
CA ARG A 44 3.01 -14.67 -10.07
C ARG A 44 2.42 -13.47 -9.32
N ASN A 45 1.98 -13.66 -8.07
CA ASN A 45 1.40 -12.58 -7.28
C ASN A 45 2.42 -11.47 -7.03
N ARG A 46 3.68 -11.86 -6.73
CA ARG A 46 4.79 -10.92 -6.61
C ARG A 46 4.94 -10.09 -7.88
N SER A 47 5.02 -10.74 -9.03
CA SER A 47 5.21 -10.08 -10.32
C SER A 47 4.05 -9.12 -10.67
N LEU A 48 2.79 -9.54 -10.42
CA LEU A 48 1.62 -8.68 -10.65
C LEU A 48 1.59 -7.46 -9.71
N ILE A 49 1.88 -7.64 -8.42
CA ILE A 49 1.95 -6.53 -7.47
C ILE A 49 3.02 -5.52 -7.90
N LEU A 50 4.21 -6.00 -8.25
CA LEU A 50 5.30 -5.15 -8.72
C LEU A 50 4.95 -4.45 -10.04
N GLY A 51 4.27 -5.12 -10.96
CA GLY A 51 3.77 -4.52 -12.20
C GLY A 51 2.77 -3.39 -11.94
N VAL A 52 1.86 -3.56 -10.98
CA VAL A 52 0.93 -2.50 -10.55
C VAL A 52 1.70 -1.31 -9.96
N LEU A 53 2.69 -1.56 -9.09
CA LEU A 53 3.49 -0.50 -8.46
C LEU A 53 4.31 0.28 -9.51
N GLY A 54 5.04 -0.40 -10.38
CA GLY A 54 5.83 0.24 -11.42
C GLY A 54 4.97 1.05 -12.41
N ARG A 55 3.82 0.48 -12.82
CA ARG A 55 2.86 1.20 -13.67
C ARG A 55 2.24 2.41 -12.97
N ALA A 56 1.98 2.32 -11.66
CA ALA A 56 1.50 3.45 -10.87
C ALA A 56 2.53 4.59 -10.85
N GLN A 57 3.83 4.28 -10.68
CA GLN A 57 4.90 5.28 -10.72
C GLN A 57 4.97 6.00 -12.08
N GLU A 58 4.81 5.29 -13.20
CA GLU A 58 4.82 5.92 -14.53
C GLU A 58 3.58 6.80 -14.78
N ARG A 59 2.42 6.42 -14.22
CA ARG A 59 1.16 7.13 -14.47
C ARG A 59 0.89 8.30 -13.54
N ILE A 60 1.35 8.21 -12.30
CA ILE A 60 1.02 9.18 -11.24
C ILE A 60 2.24 10.01 -10.85
N GLY A 61 3.45 9.42 -10.91
CA GLY A 61 4.69 10.15 -10.65
C GLY A 61 4.94 10.43 -9.16
N PHE A 62 4.75 9.47 -8.27
CA PHE A 62 4.99 9.59 -6.84
C PHE A 62 6.33 8.99 -6.40
N GLU A 63 6.84 9.40 -5.26
CA GLU A 63 8.02 8.80 -4.63
C GLU A 63 7.64 7.58 -3.78
N LEU A 64 8.37 6.48 -3.97
CA LEU A 64 8.17 5.23 -3.26
C LEU A 64 9.42 4.88 -2.46
N TYR A 65 9.33 4.99 -1.15
CA TYR A 65 10.46 4.68 -0.25
C TYR A 65 10.51 3.22 0.15
N GLY A 66 9.35 2.57 0.27
CA GLY A 66 9.29 1.17 0.63
C GLY A 66 7.92 0.53 0.41
N TYR A 67 7.91 -0.79 0.27
CA TYR A 67 6.71 -1.60 0.20
C TYR A 67 6.93 -2.98 0.80
N ALA A 68 5.88 -3.51 1.42
CA ALA A 68 5.85 -4.87 1.95
C ALA A 68 4.43 -5.44 1.80
N TYR A 69 4.27 -6.48 0.99
CA TYR A 69 3.02 -7.22 0.86
C TYR A 69 3.21 -8.62 1.45
N LEU A 70 2.62 -8.84 2.62
CA LEU A 70 2.55 -10.16 3.25
C LEU A 70 1.33 -10.92 2.73
N SER A 71 1.07 -12.12 3.27
CA SER A 71 0.00 -12.97 2.74
C SER A 71 -1.42 -12.37 2.89
N ASN A 72 -1.64 -11.46 3.85
CA ASN A 72 -2.95 -10.92 4.20
C ASN A 72 -3.01 -9.39 4.35
N HIS A 73 -1.91 -8.69 4.18
CA HIS A 73 -1.88 -7.23 4.22
C HIS A 73 -0.73 -6.66 3.39
N GLY A 74 -0.84 -5.39 3.04
CA GLY A 74 0.19 -4.63 2.37
C GLY A 74 0.44 -3.31 3.09
N SER A 75 1.68 -2.85 3.03
CA SER A 75 2.12 -1.53 3.50
C SER A 75 2.97 -0.85 2.43
N LEU A 76 2.77 0.44 2.26
CA LEU A 76 3.54 1.32 1.40
C LEU A 76 4.04 2.50 2.21
N LEU A 77 5.26 2.97 1.96
CA LEU A 77 5.79 4.23 2.46
C LEU A 77 6.04 5.13 1.25
N VAL A 78 5.29 6.22 1.13
CA VAL A 78 5.22 7.06 -0.08
C VAL A 78 5.32 8.54 0.25
N GLY A 79 5.94 9.30 -0.65
CA GLY A 79 5.88 10.75 -0.66
C GLY A 79 4.74 11.23 -1.56
N VAL A 80 3.94 12.17 -1.08
CA VAL A 80 2.79 12.72 -1.82
C VAL A 80 2.67 14.22 -1.57
N ARG A 81 2.19 14.96 -2.58
CA ARG A 81 2.02 16.41 -2.51
C ARG A 81 0.74 16.81 -1.77
N ASP A 82 -0.30 16.01 -1.90
CA ASP A 82 -1.61 16.33 -1.31
C ASP A 82 -2.51 15.07 -1.13
N SER A 83 -3.67 15.31 -0.56
CA SER A 83 -4.68 14.27 -0.31
C SER A 83 -5.33 13.73 -1.59
N VAL A 84 -5.34 14.49 -2.69
CA VAL A 84 -5.91 14.09 -3.99
C VAL A 84 -4.96 13.12 -4.68
N GLU A 85 -3.66 13.43 -4.70
CA GLU A 85 -2.63 12.52 -5.21
C GLU A 85 -2.63 11.20 -4.43
N LEU A 86 -2.65 11.27 -3.09
CA LEU A 86 -2.77 10.10 -2.22
C LEU A 86 -4.03 9.28 -2.55
N ALA A 87 -5.16 9.95 -2.79
CA ALA A 87 -6.41 9.30 -3.14
C ALA A 87 -6.30 8.50 -4.44
N ARG A 88 -5.78 9.15 -5.49
CA ARG A 88 -5.55 8.54 -6.81
C ARG A 88 -4.58 7.36 -6.73
N LEU A 89 -3.50 7.54 -5.96
CA LEU A 89 -2.50 6.51 -5.73
C LEU A 89 -3.10 5.26 -5.07
N MET A 90 -3.83 5.46 -3.97
CA MET A 90 -4.46 4.36 -3.23
C MET A 90 -5.52 3.65 -4.06
N GLU A 91 -6.37 4.40 -4.77
CA GLU A 91 -7.38 3.83 -5.67
C GLU A 91 -6.72 3.00 -6.77
N TYR A 92 -5.71 3.55 -7.43
CA TYR A 92 -5.02 2.88 -8.52
C TYR A 92 -4.34 1.59 -8.07
N ILE A 93 -3.51 1.65 -7.03
CA ILE A 93 -2.74 0.50 -6.56
C ILE A 93 -3.67 -0.58 -5.99
N HIS A 94 -4.51 -0.22 -5.02
CA HIS A 94 -5.35 -1.21 -4.34
C HIS A 94 -6.45 -1.77 -5.26
N GLY A 95 -7.03 -0.92 -6.12
CA GLY A 95 -8.04 -1.34 -7.09
C GLY A 95 -7.47 -2.34 -8.11
N ASN A 96 -6.28 -2.06 -8.64
CA ASN A 96 -5.67 -2.96 -9.62
C ASN A 96 -5.15 -4.26 -8.99
N ILE A 97 -4.55 -4.22 -7.80
CA ILE A 97 -4.16 -5.44 -7.06
C ILE A 97 -5.40 -6.30 -6.80
N ALA A 98 -6.49 -5.73 -6.29
CA ALA A 98 -7.72 -6.46 -6.05
C ALA A 98 -8.31 -7.07 -7.32
N ARG A 99 -8.29 -6.32 -8.43
CA ARG A 99 -8.81 -6.77 -9.72
C ARG A 99 -7.99 -7.93 -10.30
N GLU A 100 -6.65 -7.85 -10.21
CA GLU A 100 -5.78 -8.87 -10.80
C GLU A 100 -5.68 -10.11 -9.91
N LEU A 101 -5.51 -9.97 -8.59
CA LEU A 101 -5.36 -11.10 -7.68
C LEU A 101 -6.70 -11.70 -7.22
N GLY A 102 -7.78 -10.92 -7.26
CA GLY A 102 -9.13 -11.37 -6.90
C GLY A 102 -9.85 -12.16 -7.99
N ARG A 103 -9.22 -12.37 -9.15
CA ARG A 103 -9.82 -13.16 -10.24
C ARG A 103 -10.06 -14.61 -9.81
N LYS A 104 -11.21 -15.15 -10.19
CA LYS A 104 -11.61 -16.49 -9.83
C LYS A 104 -10.59 -17.56 -10.24
N GLU A 105 -9.97 -17.40 -11.42
CA GLU A 105 -8.94 -18.31 -11.91
C GLU A 105 -7.65 -18.31 -11.08
N GLN A 106 -7.44 -17.30 -10.25
CA GLN A 106 -6.20 -17.14 -9.47
C GLN A 106 -6.38 -17.47 -8.00
N SER A 107 -7.46 -17.01 -7.37
CA SER A 107 -7.71 -17.17 -5.94
C SER A 107 -8.91 -18.04 -5.63
N ASN A 108 -9.74 -18.34 -6.61
CA ASN A 108 -11.08 -18.94 -6.43
C ASN A 108 -11.92 -18.17 -5.38
N TRP A 109 -11.73 -16.85 -5.30
CA TRP A 109 -12.38 -15.98 -4.35
C TRP A 109 -13.51 -15.18 -5.02
N ALA A 110 -14.71 -15.29 -4.50
CA ALA A 110 -15.91 -14.66 -5.05
C ALA A 110 -16.39 -13.41 -4.27
N GLY A 111 -15.63 -12.95 -3.29
CA GLY A 111 -16.00 -11.84 -2.42
C GLY A 111 -15.14 -10.58 -2.61
N ARG A 112 -15.34 -9.60 -1.72
CA ARG A 112 -14.48 -8.40 -1.63
C ARG A 112 -13.04 -8.82 -1.32
N PHE A 113 -12.07 -8.25 -2.04
CA PHE A 113 -10.67 -8.56 -1.82
C PHE A 113 -10.12 -7.91 -0.54
N TRP A 114 -10.39 -6.62 -0.37
CA TRP A 114 -9.95 -5.86 0.80
C TRP A 114 -11.03 -5.79 1.87
N GLY A 115 -10.64 -5.90 3.13
CA GLY A 115 -11.55 -5.84 4.27
C GLY A 115 -12.13 -4.45 4.52
N ARG A 116 -11.32 -3.43 4.22
CA ARG A 116 -11.70 -2.01 4.30
C ARG A 116 -10.82 -1.18 3.38
N ARG A 117 -11.09 0.11 3.27
CA ARG A 117 -10.19 1.05 2.58
C ARG A 117 -8.81 1.04 3.21
N GLY A 118 -7.78 1.23 2.38
CA GLY A 118 -6.42 1.43 2.86
C GLY A 118 -6.38 2.63 3.81
N ARG A 119 -5.59 2.51 4.87
CA ARG A 119 -5.45 3.55 5.90
C ARG A 119 -4.13 4.29 5.70
N PRO A 120 -4.18 5.57 5.34
CA PRO A 120 -3.02 6.43 5.38
C PRO A 120 -2.74 6.90 6.80
N ILE A 121 -1.48 6.93 7.17
CA ILE A 121 -0.98 7.42 8.45
C ILE A 121 0.19 8.34 8.13
N LEU A 122 0.08 9.63 8.46
CA LEU A 122 1.14 10.60 8.24
C LEU A 122 2.34 10.30 9.14
N VAL A 123 3.53 10.54 8.61
CA VAL A 123 4.79 10.52 9.33
C VAL A 123 5.24 11.98 9.46
N LEU A 124 5.64 12.44 10.63
CA LEU A 124 5.89 13.86 10.87
C LEU A 124 7.32 14.22 11.22
N THR A 125 8.17 13.26 11.61
CA THR A 125 9.58 13.52 11.97
C THR A 125 10.52 12.56 11.24
N ASP A 126 11.80 12.89 11.18
CA ASP A 126 12.84 12.04 10.58
C ASP A 126 13.00 10.72 11.35
N GLU A 127 12.93 10.79 12.67
CA GLU A 127 13.02 9.61 13.55
C GLU A 127 11.83 8.66 13.30
N ASP A 128 10.63 9.21 13.19
CA ASP A 128 9.43 8.43 12.87
C ASP A 128 9.57 7.80 11.49
N LEU A 129 10.11 8.53 10.51
CA LEU A 129 10.30 8.06 9.15
C LEU A 129 11.26 6.86 9.10
N VAL A 130 12.39 6.96 9.77
CA VAL A 130 13.36 5.85 9.92
C VAL A 130 12.72 4.69 10.67
N GLY A 131 11.97 4.98 11.74
CA GLY A 131 11.23 3.99 12.50
C GLY A 131 10.18 3.25 11.66
N ARG A 132 9.46 3.97 10.77
CA ARG A 132 8.48 3.35 9.86
C ARG A 132 9.15 2.50 8.78
N MET A 133 10.27 2.94 8.23
CA MET A 133 11.07 2.11 7.32
C MET A 133 11.51 0.82 8.02
N ARG A 134 12.06 0.90 9.23
CA ARG A 134 12.45 -0.26 10.03
C ARG A 134 11.26 -1.21 10.28
N TYR A 135 10.10 -0.67 10.66
CA TYR A 135 8.88 -1.45 10.88
C TYR A 135 8.43 -2.17 9.59
N LEU A 136 8.42 -1.47 8.45
CA LEU A 136 8.04 -2.01 7.16
C LEU A 136 8.99 -3.17 6.76
N LEU A 137 10.29 -2.98 6.91
CA LEU A 137 11.30 -4.01 6.65
C LEU A 137 11.14 -5.21 7.59
N ALA A 138 10.80 -4.99 8.86
CA ALA A 138 10.68 -6.04 9.87
C ALA A 138 9.44 -6.93 9.69
N ASN A 139 8.40 -6.48 8.99
CA ASN A 139 7.09 -7.14 8.96
C ASN A 139 7.16 -8.65 8.73
N SER A 140 7.90 -9.11 7.73
CA SER A 140 8.00 -10.54 7.41
C SER A 140 8.78 -11.37 8.45
N THR A 141 9.70 -10.72 9.16
CA THR A 141 10.60 -11.36 10.15
C THR A 141 9.96 -11.34 11.54
N LYS A 142 9.33 -10.24 11.92
CA LYS A 142 8.60 -10.06 13.16
C LYS A 142 7.47 -11.08 13.30
N GLU A 143 6.74 -11.32 12.20
CA GLU A 143 5.67 -12.33 12.15
C GLU A 143 6.21 -13.79 12.10
N GLY A 144 7.50 -14.00 12.23
CA GLY A 144 8.11 -15.32 12.18
C GLY A 144 7.98 -16.05 10.84
N LEU A 145 7.74 -15.31 9.75
CA LEU A 145 7.53 -15.92 8.43
C LEU A 145 8.85 -16.30 7.75
N VAL A 146 9.87 -15.46 7.89
CA VAL A 146 11.22 -15.66 7.33
C VAL A 146 12.29 -15.24 8.34
N VAL A 147 13.52 -15.73 8.16
CA VAL A 147 14.67 -15.43 9.05
C VAL A 147 15.29 -14.06 8.79
N HIS A 148 15.07 -13.48 7.60
CA HIS A 148 15.66 -12.22 7.17
C HIS A 148 14.70 -11.49 6.22
N PRO A 149 14.57 -10.15 6.31
CA PRO A 149 13.62 -9.38 5.46
C PRO A 149 13.77 -9.65 3.95
N ALA A 150 14.99 -9.68 3.44
CA ALA A 150 15.27 -9.93 2.02
C ALA A 150 14.93 -11.36 1.54
N ARG A 151 14.58 -12.27 2.46
CA ARG A 151 14.18 -13.65 2.12
C ARG A 151 12.68 -13.84 1.97
N TRP A 152 11.89 -12.77 2.13
CA TRP A 152 10.48 -12.83 1.84
C TRP A 152 10.23 -13.14 0.35
N PRO A 153 9.46 -14.18 0.00
CA PRO A 153 9.27 -14.56 -1.41
C PRO A 153 8.28 -13.68 -2.18
N GLY A 154 7.42 -12.93 -1.48
CA GLY A 154 6.45 -12.01 -2.08
C GLY A 154 7.03 -10.64 -2.44
N ALA A 155 6.17 -9.68 -2.76
CA ALA A 155 6.57 -8.31 -3.04
C ALA A 155 7.02 -7.60 -1.75
N HIS A 156 8.32 -7.29 -1.64
CA HIS A 156 8.95 -6.66 -0.49
C HIS A 156 10.23 -5.95 -0.90
N CYS A 157 10.39 -4.70 -0.50
CA CYS A 157 11.49 -3.84 -0.93
C CYS A 157 12.86 -4.19 -0.36
N ALA A 158 12.95 -4.97 0.73
CA ALA A 158 14.21 -5.19 1.46
C ALA A 158 15.35 -5.68 0.57
N ARG A 159 15.09 -6.63 -0.35
CA ARG A 159 16.11 -7.14 -1.24
C ARG A 159 16.60 -6.09 -2.22
N ALA A 160 15.67 -5.37 -2.85
CA ALA A 160 15.97 -4.32 -3.81
C ALA A 160 16.80 -3.19 -3.17
N LEU A 161 16.42 -2.77 -1.95
CA LEU A 161 17.14 -1.74 -1.18
C LEU A 161 18.53 -2.19 -0.76
N CYS A 162 18.69 -3.43 -0.27
CA CYS A 162 20.01 -3.97 0.14
C CYS A 162 20.97 -4.12 -1.05
N GLU A 163 20.46 -4.50 -2.22
CA GLU A 163 21.25 -4.78 -3.41
C GLU A 163 21.40 -3.57 -4.34
N GLY A 164 20.66 -2.48 -4.09
CA GLY A 164 20.64 -1.29 -4.94
C GLY A 164 20.05 -1.55 -6.33
N ARG A 165 19.18 -2.55 -6.44
CA ARG A 165 18.56 -2.96 -7.71
C ARG A 165 17.08 -2.66 -7.72
N ALA A 166 16.54 -2.34 -8.90
CA ALA A 166 15.11 -2.22 -9.05
C ALA A 166 14.44 -3.60 -9.07
N ASP A 167 13.25 -3.67 -8.50
CA ASP A 167 12.36 -4.81 -8.71
C ASP A 167 11.60 -4.65 -10.05
N HIS A 168 11.21 -5.77 -10.61
CA HIS A 168 10.48 -5.82 -11.88
C HIS A 168 9.20 -6.64 -11.72
N GLY A 169 8.15 -6.20 -12.40
CA GLY A 169 6.87 -6.88 -12.43
C GLY A 169 6.19 -6.77 -13.78
N VAL A 170 5.05 -7.43 -13.91
CA VAL A 170 4.29 -7.45 -15.15
C VAL A 170 2.89 -6.86 -14.96
N TRP A 171 2.44 -6.17 -15.98
CA TRP A 171 1.06 -5.74 -16.12
C TRP A 171 0.46 -6.42 -17.33
N VAL A 172 -0.71 -7.04 -17.15
CA VAL A 172 -1.47 -7.63 -18.25
C VAL A 172 -2.59 -6.67 -18.61
N ASP A 173 -2.56 -6.11 -19.82
CA ASP A 173 -3.65 -5.30 -20.35
C ASP A 173 -4.81 -6.21 -20.78
N ARG A 174 -5.79 -6.32 -19.90
CA ARG A 174 -6.96 -7.19 -20.09
C ARG A 174 -7.89 -6.72 -21.21
N THR A 175 -7.94 -5.42 -21.47
CA THR A 175 -8.73 -4.86 -22.56
C THR A 175 -8.09 -5.24 -23.89
N LYS A 176 -6.77 -5.00 -24.03
CA LYS A 176 -5.99 -5.42 -25.19
C LYS A 176 -6.09 -6.94 -25.41
N LEU A 177 -5.93 -7.73 -24.36
CA LEU A 177 -6.02 -9.19 -24.44
C LEU A 177 -7.39 -9.65 -24.94
N ARG A 178 -8.47 -9.03 -24.47
CA ARG A 178 -9.84 -9.33 -24.93
C ARG A 178 -10.00 -8.97 -26.42
N SER A 179 -9.55 -7.79 -26.84
CA SER A 179 -9.61 -7.37 -28.24
C SER A 179 -8.82 -8.29 -29.16
N LEU A 180 -7.60 -8.66 -28.75
CA LEU A 180 -6.78 -9.59 -29.52
C LEU A 180 -7.46 -10.97 -29.67
N ARG A 181 -8.08 -11.48 -28.60
CA ARG A 181 -8.81 -12.75 -28.63
C ARG A 181 -10.08 -12.70 -29.48
N ALA A 182 -10.80 -11.57 -29.45
CA ALA A 182 -12.00 -11.38 -30.29
C ALA A 182 -11.67 -11.27 -31.77
N GLY A 183 -10.51 -10.69 -32.14
CA GLY A 183 -10.06 -10.56 -33.52
C GLY A 183 -9.24 -11.75 -34.04
N ALA A 184 -8.94 -12.74 -33.20
CA ALA A 184 -8.17 -13.89 -33.62
C ALA A 184 -9.02 -14.90 -34.40
N SER A 185 -8.51 -15.41 -35.51
CA SER A 185 -9.12 -16.55 -36.20
C SER A 185 -9.07 -17.81 -35.30
N GLN A 186 -9.98 -18.76 -35.53
CA GLN A 186 -10.07 -19.99 -34.72
C GLN A 186 -8.77 -20.79 -34.60
N LYS A 187 -7.81 -20.57 -35.53
CA LYS A 187 -6.52 -21.26 -35.56
C LYS A 187 -5.40 -20.55 -34.75
N ARG A 188 -5.61 -19.31 -34.25
CA ARG A 188 -4.57 -18.56 -33.55
C ARG A 188 -4.90 -18.43 -32.05
N SER A 189 -4.15 -19.15 -31.22
CA SER A 189 -4.18 -18.95 -29.77
C SER A 189 -3.49 -17.65 -29.40
N VAL A 190 -4.21 -16.71 -28.77
CA VAL A 190 -3.65 -15.46 -28.24
C VAL A 190 -3.21 -15.69 -26.80
N ALA A 191 -1.91 -15.61 -26.55
CA ALA A 191 -1.33 -15.78 -25.25
C ALA A 191 -1.49 -14.51 -24.36
N GLU A 192 -1.42 -14.66 -23.07
CA GLU A 192 -1.41 -13.53 -22.11
C GLU A 192 -0.18 -12.62 -22.34
N ALA A 193 0.93 -13.21 -22.80
CA ALA A 193 2.17 -12.51 -23.14
C ALA A 193 1.99 -11.41 -24.21
N ASP A 194 1.05 -11.59 -25.16
CA ASP A 194 0.80 -10.62 -26.25
C ASP A 194 0.20 -9.28 -25.73
N ALA A 195 -0.32 -9.30 -24.50
CA ALA A 195 -0.89 -8.13 -23.82
C ALA A 195 -0.15 -7.80 -22.51
N THR A 196 1.06 -8.34 -22.31
CA THR A 196 1.86 -8.14 -21.11
C THR A 196 2.90 -7.05 -21.33
N THR A 197 3.02 -6.15 -20.35
CA THR A 197 4.06 -5.12 -20.28
C THR A 197 4.87 -5.30 -19.01
N HIS A 198 6.18 -5.16 -19.12
CA HIS A 198 7.11 -5.19 -17.98
C HIS A 198 7.29 -3.79 -17.42
N TYR A 199 7.20 -3.68 -16.11
CA TYR A 199 7.41 -2.43 -15.38
C TYR A 199 8.54 -2.58 -14.37
N ARG A 200 9.32 -1.50 -14.25
CA ARG A 200 10.37 -1.37 -13.24
C ARG A 200 9.82 -0.60 -12.04
N VAL A 201 10.01 -1.13 -10.83
CA VAL A 201 9.71 -0.43 -9.58
C VAL A 201 10.99 0.25 -9.11
N ARG A 202 10.96 1.58 -9.02
CA ARG A 202 12.05 2.39 -8.49
C ARG A 202 11.79 2.69 -7.03
N LEU A 203 12.81 2.57 -6.20
CA LEU A 203 12.77 2.97 -4.81
C LEU A 203 13.61 4.24 -4.63
N ASP A 204 13.03 5.20 -3.96
CA ASP A 204 13.67 6.46 -3.63
C ASP A 204 14.31 6.35 -2.24
N LYS A 205 15.38 7.13 -2.00
CA LYS A 205 15.96 7.26 -0.66
C LYS A 205 14.97 7.99 0.24
N LEU A 206 14.95 7.66 1.52
CA LEU A 206 14.19 8.44 2.48
C LEU A 206 14.63 9.91 2.39
N PRO A 207 13.71 10.89 2.41
CA PRO A 207 14.09 12.30 2.25
C PRO A 207 15.06 12.80 3.34
N CYS A 208 14.97 12.30 4.57
CA CYS A 208 15.94 12.57 5.63
C CYS A 208 17.36 12.02 5.33
N TRP A 209 17.50 11.13 4.34
CA TRP A 209 18.77 10.54 3.89
C TRP A 209 19.07 10.84 2.41
N ALA A 210 18.41 11.84 1.83
CA ALA A 210 18.59 12.20 0.43
C ALA A 210 20.04 12.56 0.08
N GLY A 211 20.79 13.15 1.03
CA GLY A 211 22.21 13.53 0.85
C GLY A 211 23.21 12.38 0.88
N LEU A 212 22.79 11.17 1.26
CA LEU A 212 23.72 10.02 1.27
C LEU A 212 24.00 9.53 -0.16
N SER A 213 25.22 9.04 -0.39
CA SER A 213 25.50 8.28 -1.60
C SER A 213 24.69 6.97 -1.63
N ASP A 214 24.54 6.36 -2.81
CA ASP A 214 23.81 5.09 -2.93
C ASP A 214 24.46 3.97 -2.11
N ALA A 215 25.79 3.94 -2.06
CA ALA A 215 26.53 2.95 -1.28
C ALA A 215 26.28 3.11 0.23
N GLN A 216 26.30 4.36 0.74
CA GLN A 216 26.01 4.64 2.15
C GLN A 216 24.56 4.29 2.51
N TYR A 217 23.60 4.66 1.67
CA TYR A 217 22.20 4.33 1.87
C TYR A 217 21.97 2.82 1.91
N GLN A 218 22.54 2.07 0.95
CA GLN A 218 22.47 0.62 0.92
C GLN A 218 23.10 -0.02 2.16
N GLN A 219 24.22 0.54 2.64
CA GLN A 219 24.88 0.05 3.84
C GLN A 219 23.99 0.21 5.08
N LEU A 220 23.37 1.39 5.28
CA LEU A 220 22.42 1.64 6.36
C LEU A 220 21.23 0.66 6.31
N ILE A 221 20.69 0.41 5.12
CA ILE A 221 19.59 -0.55 4.97
C ILE A 221 20.03 -1.98 5.30
N ARG A 222 21.26 -2.40 4.89
CA ARG A 222 21.80 -3.71 5.25
C ARG A 222 21.98 -3.87 6.75
N GLU A 223 22.52 -2.85 7.42
CA GLU A 223 22.67 -2.82 8.88
C GLU A 223 21.33 -2.92 9.58
N MET A 224 20.34 -2.12 9.14
CA MET A 224 18.97 -2.20 9.67
C MET A 224 18.35 -3.59 9.49
N CYS A 225 18.54 -4.22 8.34
CA CYS A 225 18.06 -5.59 8.09
C CYS A 225 18.80 -6.63 8.94
N HIS A 226 20.08 -6.42 9.22
CA HIS A 226 20.87 -7.26 10.10
C HIS A 226 20.35 -7.19 11.54
N ASP A 227 20.14 -5.99 12.07
CA ASP A 227 19.58 -5.77 13.41
C ASP A 227 18.18 -6.39 13.56
N ILE A 228 17.31 -6.20 12.56
CA ILE A 228 15.98 -6.82 12.52
C ILE A 228 16.10 -8.33 12.63
N ARG A 229 17.03 -8.94 11.89
CA ARG A 229 17.30 -10.39 11.95
C ARG A 229 17.75 -10.82 13.35
N GLN A 230 18.69 -10.08 13.96
CA GLN A 230 19.21 -10.39 15.30
C GLN A 230 18.10 -10.30 16.35
N GLN A 231 17.35 -9.20 16.36
CA GLN A 231 16.23 -9.01 17.30
C GLN A 231 15.19 -10.11 17.16
N ALA A 232 14.78 -10.44 15.94
CA ALA A 232 13.81 -11.49 15.69
C ALA A 232 14.37 -12.89 16.07
N ALA A 233 15.69 -13.12 15.99
CA ALA A 233 16.30 -14.36 16.46
C ALA A 233 16.27 -14.49 17.98
N LEU A 234 16.54 -13.40 18.70
CA LEU A 234 16.44 -13.34 20.17
C LEU A 234 15.00 -13.57 20.63
N GLU A 235 14.04 -12.89 20.02
CA GLU A 235 12.61 -13.03 20.33
C GLU A 235 12.14 -14.49 20.12
N ARG A 236 12.52 -15.11 19.01
CA ARG A 236 12.20 -16.52 18.75
C ARG A 236 12.83 -17.47 19.77
N LYS A 237 14.07 -17.22 20.19
CA LYS A 237 14.73 -18.00 21.25
C LYS A 237 13.95 -17.91 22.56
N ASN A 238 13.52 -16.69 22.94
CA ASN A 238 12.77 -16.45 24.17
C ASN A 238 11.35 -17.04 24.14
N THR A 239 10.72 -17.04 22.98
CA THR A 239 9.33 -17.53 22.80
C THR A 239 9.26 -18.97 22.30
N GLN A 240 10.39 -19.64 22.08
CA GLN A 240 10.51 -21.00 21.50
C GLN A 240 9.76 -21.17 20.15
N ARG A 241 9.58 -20.08 19.40
CA ARG A 241 8.88 -20.11 18.12
C ARG A 241 9.85 -20.42 16.98
N THR A 242 9.41 -21.26 16.04
CA THR A 242 10.15 -21.57 14.82
C THR A 242 9.69 -20.70 13.66
N VAL A 243 10.58 -20.49 12.68
CA VAL A 243 10.24 -19.77 11.45
C VAL A 243 9.39 -20.65 10.54
N LEU A 244 8.31 -20.09 10.01
CA LEU A 244 7.40 -20.81 9.10
C LEU A 244 8.12 -21.28 7.81
N GLY A 245 8.92 -20.39 7.21
CA GLY A 245 9.73 -20.68 6.03
C GLY A 245 8.96 -20.71 4.71
N ARG A 246 9.69 -20.49 3.60
CA ARG A 246 9.14 -20.36 2.24
C ARG A 246 8.27 -21.56 1.82
N LYS A 247 8.75 -22.79 2.07
CA LYS A 247 8.03 -23.99 1.63
C LYS A 247 6.63 -24.08 2.24
N ARG A 248 6.52 -23.84 3.54
CA ARG A 248 5.25 -23.91 4.27
C ARG A 248 4.32 -22.76 3.86
N LEU A 249 4.85 -21.54 3.74
CA LEU A 249 4.11 -20.36 3.24
C LEU A 249 3.47 -20.63 1.88
N LEU A 250 4.21 -21.22 0.94
CA LEU A 250 3.71 -21.52 -0.40
C LEU A 250 2.72 -22.68 -0.45
N ARG A 251 2.67 -23.54 0.57
CA ARG A 251 1.68 -24.63 0.68
C ARG A 251 0.37 -24.19 1.34
N MET A 252 0.37 -23.09 2.10
CA MET A 252 -0.84 -22.62 2.77
C MET A 252 -1.93 -22.27 1.76
N SER A 253 -3.17 -22.58 2.11
CA SER A 253 -4.32 -22.19 1.29
C SER A 253 -4.44 -20.67 1.19
N PRO A 254 -4.82 -20.10 0.03
CA PRO A 254 -5.19 -18.68 -0.06
C PRO A 254 -6.35 -18.29 0.87
N HIS A 255 -7.19 -19.25 1.23
CA HIS A 255 -8.33 -19.06 2.13
C HIS A 255 -7.97 -19.23 3.62
N HIS A 256 -6.72 -19.58 3.92
CA HIS A 256 -6.26 -19.67 5.30
C HIS A 256 -6.40 -18.33 6.02
N ARG A 257 -6.81 -18.39 7.27
CA ARG A 257 -6.96 -17.23 8.14
C ARG A 257 -6.12 -17.46 9.40
N PRO A 258 -5.37 -16.44 9.87
CA PRO A 258 -4.69 -16.54 11.16
C PRO A 258 -5.70 -16.73 12.30
N ASP A 259 -5.38 -17.59 13.26
CA ASP A 259 -6.22 -17.88 14.43
C ASP A 259 -6.39 -16.65 15.31
N GLN A 260 -5.36 -15.83 15.42
CA GLN A 260 -5.37 -14.58 16.18
C GLN A 260 -5.17 -13.38 15.25
N VAL A 261 -6.02 -12.38 15.42
CA VAL A 261 -5.93 -11.09 14.71
C VAL A 261 -5.91 -10.00 15.77
N ASP A 262 -4.73 -9.45 16.04
CA ASP A 262 -4.62 -8.26 16.88
C ASP A 262 -5.38 -7.10 16.24
N ARG A 263 -6.39 -6.62 16.94
CA ARG A 263 -7.22 -5.49 16.54
C ARG A 263 -6.81 -4.22 17.29
N SER A 264 -5.54 -3.89 17.27
CA SER A 264 -5.11 -2.60 17.78
C SER A 264 -5.59 -1.49 16.84
N PRO A 265 -6.20 -0.41 17.36
CA PRO A 265 -6.53 0.73 16.53
C PRO A 265 -5.24 1.33 15.98
N ALA A 266 -5.14 1.49 14.66
CA ALA A 266 -3.98 2.14 14.07
C ALA A 266 -3.97 3.62 14.48
N PRO A 267 -2.80 4.22 14.78
CA PRO A 267 -2.68 5.61 15.16
C PRO A 267 -3.17 6.54 14.05
N ALA A 268 -3.55 7.76 14.40
CA ALA A 268 -3.91 8.77 13.41
C ALA A 268 -2.67 9.29 12.67
N VAL A 269 -1.54 9.31 13.36
CA VAL A 269 -0.26 9.85 12.90
C VAL A 269 0.88 9.08 13.57
N HIS A 270 2.00 8.94 12.89
CA HIS A 270 3.27 8.51 13.48
C HIS A 270 4.07 9.76 13.85
N CYS A 271 4.17 10.03 15.14
CA CYS A 271 4.91 11.16 15.68
C CYS A 271 5.33 10.86 17.12
N ILE A 272 6.64 10.86 17.37
CA ILE A 272 7.24 10.70 18.69
C ILE A 272 7.12 12.03 19.45
N ASP A 273 7.28 13.17 18.78
CA ASP A 273 7.12 14.49 19.36
C ASP A 273 5.66 14.69 19.80
N GLN A 274 5.47 14.82 21.11
CA GLN A 274 4.15 14.94 21.72
C GLN A 274 3.42 16.23 21.34
N ALA A 275 4.15 17.36 21.26
CA ALA A 275 3.57 18.66 20.94
C ALA A 275 3.07 18.66 19.49
N PHE A 276 3.90 18.16 18.56
CA PHE A 276 3.54 18.09 17.16
C PHE A 276 2.44 17.06 16.89
N ARG A 277 2.45 15.94 17.62
CA ARG A 277 1.36 14.95 17.59
C ARG A 277 0.04 15.56 18.08
N GLN A 278 0.04 16.30 19.17
CA GLN A 278 -1.14 16.97 19.70
C GLN A 278 -1.70 18.00 18.72
N TRP A 279 -0.83 18.85 18.18
CA TRP A 279 -1.19 19.78 17.11
C TRP A 279 -1.90 19.08 15.95
N PHE A 280 -1.33 17.98 15.43
CA PHE A 280 -1.94 17.25 14.33
C PHE A 280 -3.33 16.68 14.68
N ILE A 281 -3.48 16.14 15.90
CA ILE A 281 -4.76 15.60 16.36
C ILE A 281 -5.83 16.70 16.40
N GLU A 282 -5.48 17.89 16.86
CA GLU A 282 -6.38 19.05 16.91
C GLU A 282 -6.75 19.54 15.52
N ALA A 283 -5.77 19.70 14.64
CA ALA A 283 -5.98 20.06 13.23
C ALA A 283 -6.89 19.03 12.52
N TYR A 284 -6.68 17.74 12.75
CA TYR A 284 -7.50 16.69 12.19
C TYR A 284 -8.94 16.73 12.73
N ARG A 285 -9.13 16.96 14.03
CA ARG A 285 -10.47 17.11 14.63
C ARG A 285 -11.22 18.30 14.04
N SER A 286 -10.54 19.44 13.90
CA SER A 286 -11.10 20.65 13.28
C SER A 286 -11.51 20.38 11.82
N PHE A 287 -10.63 19.76 11.04
CA PHE A 287 -10.91 19.36 9.67
C PHE A 287 -12.14 18.43 9.58
N VAL A 288 -12.25 17.43 10.44
CA VAL A 288 -13.38 16.50 10.47
C VAL A 288 -14.68 17.23 10.82
N ALA A 289 -14.64 18.17 11.77
CA ALA A 289 -15.81 18.97 12.17
C ALA A 289 -16.28 19.86 11.00
N GLY A 290 -15.35 20.57 10.34
CA GLY A 290 -15.63 21.40 9.16
C GLY A 290 -16.19 20.57 7.99
N TYR A 291 -15.61 19.43 7.70
CA TYR A 291 -16.08 18.51 6.67
C TYR A 291 -17.53 18.03 6.95
N ARG A 292 -17.82 17.62 8.19
CA ARG A 292 -19.16 17.21 8.58
C ARG A 292 -20.19 18.34 8.45
N ALA A 293 -19.79 19.55 8.85
CA ALA A 293 -20.67 20.73 8.69
C ALA A 293 -20.93 21.04 7.21
N ALA A 294 -19.91 20.96 6.35
CA ALA A 294 -20.06 21.14 4.90
C ALA A 294 -20.97 20.07 4.28
N CYS A 295 -20.81 18.79 4.67
CA CYS A 295 -21.70 17.72 4.21
C CYS A 295 -23.16 17.94 4.63
N LYS A 296 -23.41 18.39 5.86
CA LYS A 296 -24.78 18.72 6.32
C LYS A 296 -25.40 19.83 5.48
N ARG A 297 -24.65 20.93 5.22
CA ARG A 297 -25.12 22.03 4.36
C ARG A 297 -25.44 21.53 2.94
N LEU A 298 -24.56 20.71 2.35
CA LEU A 298 -24.79 20.14 1.03
C LEU A 298 -26.06 19.26 0.99
N CYS A 299 -26.28 18.41 2.01
CA CYS A 299 -27.48 17.59 2.11
C CYS A 299 -28.75 18.45 2.17
N VAL A 300 -28.74 19.56 2.92
CA VAL A 300 -29.86 20.49 2.99
C VAL A 300 -30.12 21.11 1.61
N LEU A 301 -29.10 21.61 0.94
CA LEU A 301 -29.21 22.20 -0.40
C LEU A 301 -29.77 21.21 -1.42
N VAL A 302 -29.33 19.95 -1.40
CA VAL A 302 -29.81 18.89 -2.28
C VAL A 302 -31.30 18.57 -2.03
N HIS A 303 -31.74 18.61 -0.76
CA HIS A 303 -33.18 18.40 -0.43
C HIS A 303 -34.07 19.60 -0.77
N GLN A 304 -33.49 20.79 -0.93
CA GLN A 304 -34.21 22.00 -1.35
C GLN A 304 -34.28 22.16 -2.88
N CYS A 305 -33.53 21.32 -3.63
CA CYS A 305 -33.69 21.31 -5.10
C CYS A 305 -34.93 20.50 -5.49
N ASP A 306 -35.88 21.13 -6.18
CA ASP A 306 -36.99 20.44 -6.85
C ASP A 306 -36.44 19.55 -7.96
N ILE A 307 -36.23 18.29 -7.63
CA ILE A 307 -35.77 17.28 -8.59
C ILE A 307 -37.02 16.68 -9.23
N PRO A 308 -37.18 16.78 -10.56
CA PRO A 308 -38.31 16.15 -11.24
C PRO A 308 -38.40 14.66 -10.96
N PRO A 309 -39.57 14.04 -10.91
CA PRO A 309 -39.70 12.61 -10.74
C PRO A 309 -38.83 11.83 -11.76
N GLY A 310 -37.92 10.98 -11.28
CA GLY A 310 -36.95 10.23 -12.10
C GLY A 310 -35.63 10.93 -12.34
N GLY A 311 -35.42 12.16 -11.85
CA GLY A 311 -34.15 12.87 -11.92
C GLY A 311 -33.17 12.42 -10.80
N VAL A 312 -31.87 12.28 -11.13
CA VAL A 312 -30.80 12.07 -10.15
C VAL A 312 -30.24 13.44 -9.77
N PRO A 313 -30.07 13.76 -8.46
CA PRO A 313 -29.48 15.04 -8.06
C PRO A 313 -28.07 15.18 -8.66
N PRO A 314 -27.67 16.38 -9.10
CA PRO A 314 -26.37 16.59 -9.76
C PRO A 314 -25.14 16.23 -8.90
N PHE A 315 -25.33 16.01 -7.59
CA PHE A 315 -24.27 15.59 -6.65
C PHE A 315 -24.47 14.17 -6.09
N ALA A 316 -25.48 13.42 -6.55
CA ALA A 316 -25.72 12.04 -6.09
C ALA A 316 -24.56 11.09 -6.45
N THR A 317 -23.83 11.37 -7.53
CA THR A 317 -22.64 10.64 -7.94
C THR A 317 -21.46 10.76 -6.95
N VAL A 318 -21.40 11.80 -6.14
CA VAL A 318 -20.36 11.98 -5.11
C VAL A 318 -20.74 11.30 -3.79
N ALA A 319 -22.05 11.13 -3.53
CA ALA A 319 -22.59 10.53 -2.31
C ALA A 319 -22.91 9.02 -2.44
N ALA A 320 -23.01 8.51 -3.65
CA ALA A 320 -23.54 7.18 -3.96
C ALA A 320 -22.47 6.15 -4.40
N HIS A 321 -21.19 6.32 -4.01
CA HIS A 321 -20.32 5.15 -3.92
C HIS A 321 -20.46 4.57 -2.51
N PRO A 322 -21.32 3.55 -2.32
CA PRO A 322 -21.25 2.75 -1.13
C PRO A 322 -19.90 2.04 -1.17
N LEU A 323 -19.23 2.12 -0.13
CA LEU A 323 -18.13 1.45 0.52
C LEU A 323 -17.63 0.14 -0.12
#